data_77f9f6321e478fed549c09cee94818cf
#
_entry.id   77f9f6321e478fed549c09cee94818cf
#
_cell.length_a   1.000
_cell.length_b   1.000
_cell.length_c   1.000
_cell.angle_alpha   90.00
_cell.angle_beta   90.00
_cell.angle_gamma   90.00
#
_symmetry.space_group_name_H-M   'P 1'
#
loop_
_entity.id
_entity.type
_entity.pdbx_description
1 polymer ?
#
loop_
_entity_poly.entity_id
_entity_poly.type
_entity_poly.pdbx_seq_one_letter_code
_entity_poly.pdbx_strand_id
1 'polypeptide(L)'
;MLEKININGLNEVIYKGKCNNGLIVYLWSSPKLKSTFMSLSVKYGSLDTEYIVNNVKHNVPNGTAHFLEHIKFNEKEGTAHEFFHKTGADVNAFTTFKYTSYIVYAMNNVKDNLNHLLSFVETPYFNNKMIQKEKGIILEEAKMGEDDPGTVGYFGFFGSLFKNSKYRNLVTGNQKEIKSISLKDVKDVYNTFYCSN
;
A
#
# COMPACT_ATOMS: atom_id res chain seq x y z
N MET A 1 -22.73 -12.72 7.78
CA MET A 1 -22.83 -14.12 7.23
C MET A 1 -21.69 -14.28 6.23
N LEU A 2 -21.00 -15.44 6.21
CA LEU A 2 -19.92 -15.71 5.25
C LEU A 2 -20.52 -16.33 3.99
N GLU A 3 -20.23 -15.74 2.84
CA GLU A 3 -20.56 -16.29 1.52
C GLU A 3 -19.46 -17.29 1.12
N LYS A 4 -19.87 -18.46 0.64
CA LYS A 4 -18.96 -19.51 0.16
C LYS A 4 -18.83 -19.40 -1.35
N ILE A 5 -17.61 -19.21 -1.83
CA ILE A 5 -17.26 -19.09 -3.25
C ILE A 5 -16.43 -20.33 -3.64
N ASN A 6 -16.97 -21.19 -4.49
CA ASN A 6 -16.22 -22.32 -5.04
C ASN A 6 -15.36 -21.85 -6.22
N ILE A 7 -14.09 -22.25 -6.25
CA ILE A 7 -13.22 -21.95 -7.39
C ILE A 7 -13.34 -23.09 -8.39
N ASN A 8 -13.92 -22.81 -9.55
CA ASN A 8 -14.07 -23.79 -10.62
C ASN A 8 -12.69 -24.31 -11.09
N GLY A 9 -12.57 -25.65 -11.18
CA GLY A 9 -11.32 -26.30 -11.61
C GLY A 9 -10.26 -26.51 -10.51
N LEU A 10 -10.45 -25.89 -9.33
CA LEU A 10 -9.66 -26.18 -8.13
C LEU A 10 -10.65 -26.64 -7.05
N ASN A 11 -10.42 -27.77 -6.40
CA ASN A 11 -11.27 -28.21 -5.27
C ASN A 11 -11.05 -27.32 -4.04
N GLU A 12 -11.13 -25.99 -4.23
CA GLU A 12 -10.82 -24.98 -3.24
C GLU A 12 -12.01 -24.06 -3.01
N VAL A 13 -12.12 -23.53 -1.80
CA VAL A 13 -13.21 -22.66 -1.36
C VAL A 13 -12.64 -21.39 -0.76
N ILE A 14 -13.16 -20.25 -1.21
CA ILE A 14 -12.93 -18.95 -0.58
C ILE A 14 -14.19 -18.56 0.19
N TYR A 15 -14.03 -18.06 1.39
CA TYR A 15 -15.10 -17.45 2.17
C TYR A 15 -14.99 -15.92 2.05
N LYS A 16 -16.10 -15.28 1.69
CA LYS A 16 -16.19 -13.81 1.63
C LYS A 16 -17.11 -13.33 2.74
N GLY A 17 -16.70 -12.31 3.44
CA GLY A 17 -17.48 -11.66 4.48
C GLY A 17 -17.40 -10.15 4.42
N LYS A 18 -18.31 -9.48 5.11
CA LYS A 18 -18.27 -8.04 5.33
C LYS A 18 -18.34 -7.76 6.82
N CYS A 19 -17.37 -7.02 7.34
CA CYS A 19 -17.36 -6.57 8.72
C CYS A 19 -18.39 -5.44 8.95
N ASN A 20 -18.71 -5.15 10.21
CA ASN A 20 -19.68 -4.12 10.56
C ASN A 20 -19.25 -2.72 10.10
N ASN A 21 -17.94 -2.46 10.04
CA ASN A 21 -17.35 -1.22 9.53
C ASN A 21 -17.26 -1.16 7.99
N GLY A 22 -17.80 -2.13 7.27
CA GLY A 22 -17.80 -2.13 5.81
C GLY A 22 -16.66 -2.90 5.15
N LEU A 23 -15.58 -3.24 5.89
CA LEU A 23 -14.42 -3.97 5.36
C LEU A 23 -14.84 -5.32 4.77
N ILE A 24 -14.46 -5.57 3.53
CA ILE A 24 -14.66 -6.86 2.86
C ILE A 24 -13.46 -7.76 3.15
N VAL A 25 -13.75 -8.96 3.62
CA VAL A 25 -12.73 -9.96 3.98
C VAL A 25 -12.88 -11.19 3.10
N TYR A 26 -11.78 -11.66 2.56
CA TYR A 26 -11.68 -12.95 1.88
C TYR A 26 -10.80 -13.88 2.70
N LEU A 27 -11.28 -15.07 2.97
CA LEU A 27 -10.54 -16.12 3.68
C LEU A 27 -10.43 -17.36 2.80
N TRP A 28 -9.21 -17.73 2.48
CA TRP A 28 -8.89 -19.01 1.86
C TRP A 28 -8.13 -19.87 2.87
N SER A 29 -8.69 -21.02 3.22
CA SER A 29 -8.09 -21.95 4.17
C SER A 29 -7.59 -23.20 3.43
N SER A 30 -6.29 -23.46 3.54
CA SER A 30 -5.68 -24.69 3.03
C SER A 30 -4.97 -25.42 4.17
N PRO A 31 -5.48 -26.59 4.61
CA PRO A 31 -4.87 -27.34 5.71
C PRO A 31 -3.50 -27.92 5.37
N LYS A 32 -3.09 -27.86 4.09
CA LYS A 32 -1.79 -28.32 3.61
C LYS A 32 -0.68 -27.29 3.83
N LEU A 33 -1.03 -26.02 4.03
CA LEU A 33 -0.08 -24.93 4.22
C LEU A 33 0.19 -24.71 5.71
N LYS A 34 1.47 -24.54 6.05
CA LYS A 34 1.90 -24.26 7.42
C LYS A 34 2.08 -22.76 7.68
N SER A 35 2.13 -21.94 6.62
CA SER A 35 2.25 -20.48 6.70
C SER A 35 0.93 -19.82 6.38
N THR A 36 0.72 -18.66 6.97
CA THR A 36 -0.43 -17.80 6.69
C THR A 36 0.05 -16.54 5.97
N PHE A 37 -0.54 -16.28 4.81
CA PHE A 37 -0.40 -15.01 4.10
C PHE A 37 -1.58 -14.11 4.49
N MET A 38 -1.29 -12.89 4.87
CA MET A 38 -2.28 -11.86 5.19
C MET A 38 -2.03 -10.65 4.31
N SER A 39 -3.09 -10.02 3.81
CA SER A 39 -3.00 -8.81 3.01
C SER A 39 -4.12 -7.84 3.39
N LEU A 40 -3.77 -6.58 3.64
CA LEU A 40 -4.70 -5.47 3.77
C LEU A 40 -4.45 -4.50 2.64
N SER A 41 -5.44 -4.35 1.75
CA SER A 41 -5.31 -3.52 0.56
C SER A 41 -6.21 -2.31 0.65
N VAL A 42 -5.65 -1.15 0.32
CA VAL A 42 -6.35 0.13 0.24
C VAL A 42 -6.54 0.48 -1.22
N LYS A 43 -7.76 0.84 -1.61
CA LYS A 43 -8.13 1.23 -2.99
C LYS A 43 -7.64 2.65 -3.28
N TYR A 44 -6.32 2.84 -3.18
CA TYR A 44 -5.61 4.05 -3.53
C TYR A 44 -4.25 3.67 -4.12
N GLY A 45 -3.96 4.12 -5.33
CA GLY A 45 -2.75 3.80 -6.06
C GLY A 45 -2.15 5.02 -6.78
N SER A 46 -1.11 4.80 -7.58
CA SER A 46 -0.36 5.90 -8.21
C SER A 46 -1.15 6.70 -9.25
N LEU A 47 -2.27 6.18 -9.77
CA LEU A 47 -3.16 6.93 -10.67
C LEU A 47 -4.06 7.93 -9.93
N ASP A 48 -4.27 7.78 -8.62
CA ASP A 48 -5.23 8.54 -7.84
C ASP A 48 -4.64 9.87 -7.35
N THR A 49 -4.05 10.64 -8.28
CA THR A 49 -3.46 11.95 -7.99
C THR A 49 -4.47 13.09 -7.99
N GLU A 50 -5.69 12.84 -8.46
CA GLU A 50 -6.81 13.76 -8.45
C GLU A 50 -8.05 13.06 -7.90
N TYR A 51 -8.71 13.66 -6.93
CA TYR A 51 -9.92 13.13 -6.32
C TYR A 51 -10.85 14.24 -5.84
N ILE A 52 -12.10 13.90 -5.55
CA ILE A 52 -13.12 14.85 -5.11
C ILE A 52 -13.62 14.44 -3.73
N VAL A 53 -13.57 15.37 -2.77
CA VAL A 53 -14.13 15.20 -1.42
C VAL A 53 -15.05 16.38 -1.16
N ASN A 54 -16.30 16.13 -0.77
CA ASN A 54 -17.32 17.15 -0.50
C ASN A 54 -17.45 18.19 -1.64
N ASN A 55 -17.44 17.73 -2.89
CA ASN A 55 -17.49 18.54 -4.11
C ASN A 55 -16.27 19.47 -4.32
N VAL A 56 -15.18 19.27 -3.56
CA VAL A 56 -13.92 20.00 -3.75
C VAL A 56 -12.92 19.08 -4.44
N LYS A 57 -12.30 19.59 -5.52
CA LYS A 57 -11.24 18.87 -6.24
C LYS A 57 -9.93 19.02 -5.48
N HIS A 58 -9.29 17.91 -5.21
CA HIS A 58 -7.97 17.79 -4.61
C HIS A 58 -6.98 17.26 -5.63
N ASN A 59 -5.73 17.72 -5.57
CA ASN A 59 -4.62 17.24 -6.37
C ASN A 59 -3.43 16.98 -5.46
N VAL A 60 -2.75 15.88 -5.68
CA VAL A 60 -1.49 15.53 -5.00
C VAL A 60 -0.42 15.17 -6.02
N PRO A 61 0.88 15.33 -5.71
CA PRO A 61 1.96 14.94 -6.60
C PRO A 61 1.91 13.44 -6.95
N ASN A 62 2.40 13.06 -8.14
CA ASN A 62 2.66 11.65 -8.42
C ASN A 62 3.65 11.09 -7.39
N GLY A 63 3.53 9.79 -7.09
CA GLY A 63 4.33 9.15 -6.06
C GLY A 63 3.77 9.27 -4.65
N THR A 64 2.69 10.07 -4.41
CA THR A 64 2.10 10.22 -3.07
C THR A 64 1.60 8.88 -2.50
N ALA A 65 1.07 7.98 -3.34
CA ALA A 65 0.62 6.65 -2.90
C ALA A 65 1.80 5.80 -2.38
N HIS A 66 2.88 5.74 -3.14
CA HIS A 66 4.11 5.04 -2.77
C HIS A 66 4.78 5.70 -1.54
N PHE A 67 4.80 7.01 -1.49
CA PHE A 67 5.30 7.75 -0.33
C PHE A 67 4.51 7.42 0.95
N LEU A 68 3.19 7.34 0.83
CA LEU A 68 2.31 6.98 1.95
C LEU A 68 2.53 5.52 2.39
N GLU A 69 2.77 4.61 1.46
CA GLU A 69 3.14 3.22 1.75
C GLU A 69 4.39 3.17 2.65
N HIS A 70 5.48 3.83 2.25
CA HIS A 70 6.72 3.88 3.03
C HIS A 70 6.53 4.45 4.43
N ILE A 71 5.89 5.62 4.52
CA ILE A 71 5.76 6.33 5.80
C ILE A 71 4.84 5.59 6.78
N LYS A 72 3.92 4.74 6.29
CA LYS A 72 3.01 3.95 7.11
C LYS A 72 3.72 2.95 8.03
N PHE A 73 4.91 2.49 7.66
CA PHE A 73 5.68 1.60 8.53
C PHE A 73 6.21 2.26 9.81
N ASN A 74 6.15 3.59 9.90
CA ASN A 74 6.52 4.30 11.12
C ASN A 74 5.36 4.27 12.13
N GLU A 75 5.66 3.94 13.37
CA GLU A 75 4.73 3.94 14.50
C GLU A 75 5.18 4.96 15.54
N LYS A 76 4.37 5.20 16.56
CA LYS A 76 4.71 6.11 17.65
C LYS A 76 5.95 5.61 18.41
N GLU A 77 6.06 4.32 18.58
CA GLU A 77 7.16 3.64 19.26
C GLU A 77 7.79 2.61 18.30
N GLY A 78 8.81 3.04 17.54
CA GLY A 78 9.53 2.18 16.60
C GLY A 78 8.89 2.07 15.23
N THR A 79 8.90 0.88 14.66
CA THR A 79 8.38 0.58 13.33
C THR A 79 7.58 -0.73 13.32
N ALA A 80 6.64 -0.86 12.38
CA ALA A 80 5.90 -2.12 12.18
C ALA A 80 6.86 -3.29 11.90
N HIS A 81 7.97 -3.06 11.19
CA HIS A 81 8.99 -4.08 10.94
C HIS A 81 9.56 -4.69 12.23
N GLU A 82 9.79 -3.87 13.27
CA GLU A 82 10.31 -4.35 14.56
C GLU A 82 9.34 -5.31 15.25
N PHE A 83 8.03 -5.03 15.18
CA PHE A 83 7.03 -5.92 15.73
C PHE A 83 7.00 -7.26 15.01
N PHE A 84 6.90 -7.25 13.69
CA PHE A 84 6.81 -8.48 12.88
C PHE A 84 8.07 -9.32 13.00
N HIS A 85 9.24 -8.68 13.03
CA HIS A 85 10.51 -9.37 13.26
C HIS A 85 10.55 -10.10 14.63
N LYS A 86 10.04 -9.46 15.70
CA LYS A 86 9.94 -10.08 17.04
C LYS A 86 9.00 -11.29 17.08
N THR A 87 7.96 -11.30 16.25
CA THR A 87 6.99 -12.42 16.16
C THR A 87 7.43 -13.50 15.17
N GLY A 88 8.56 -13.32 14.47
CA GLY A 88 9.05 -14.21 13.43
C GLY A 88 8.23 -14.18 12.15
N ALA A 89 7.51 -13.09 11.91
CA ALA A 89 6.78 -12.82 10.68
C ALA A 89 7.58 -11.90 9.75
N ASP A 90 7.33 -12.02 8.45
CA ASP A 90 7.85 -11.12 7.43
C ASP A 90 6.75 -10.17 6.98
N VAL A 91 7.07 -8.87 6.93
CA VAL A 91 6.14 -7.81 6.52
C VAL A 91 6.69 -7.05 5.33
N ASN A 92 5.83 -6.76 4.37
CA ASN A 92 6.17 -5.93 3.21
C ASN A 92 4.95 -5.12 2.76
N ALA A 93 5.14 -4.23 1.80
CA ALA A 93 4.06 -3.56 1.11
C ALA A 93 4.44 -3.32 -0.35
N PHE A 94 3.46 -2.97 -1.16
CA PHE A 94 3.69 -2.54 -2.53
C PHE A 94 2.56 -1.63 -3.01
N THR A 95 2.92 -0.66 -3.81
CA THR A 95 1.99 0.24 -4.48
C THR A 95 1.88 -0.12 -5.96
N THR A 96 0.65 -0.22 -6.45
CA THR A 96 0.33 -0.40 -7.85
C THR A 96 -0.28 0.87 -8.44
N PHE A 97 -0.71 0.79 -9.68
CA PHE A 97 -1.47 1.86 -10.31
C PHE A 97 -2.80 2.15 -9.61
N LYS A 98 -3.47 1.14 -9.01
CA LYS A 98 -4.86 1.23 -8.52
C LYS A 98 -5.03 0.99 -7.02
N TYR A 99 -4.05 0.41 -6.36
CA TYR A 99 -4.14 0.08 -4.94
C TYR A 99 -2.76 -0.03 -4.29
N THR A 100 -2.73 0.14 -2.98
CA THR A 100 -1.59 -0.13 -2.12
C THR A 100 -1.92 -1.31 -1.22
N SER A 101 -1.01 -2.25 -1.06
CA SER A 101 -1.24 -3.46 -0.27
C SER A 101 -0.13 -3.66 0.76
N TYR A 102 -0.52 -3.92 2.00
CA TYR A 102 0.36 -4.28 3.10
C TYR A 102 0.20 -5.78 3.34
N ILE A 103 1.30 -6.51 3.34
CA ILE A 103 1.31 -7.98 3.36
C ILE A 103 2.15 -8.52 4.50
N VAL A 104 1.71 -9.62 5.09
CA VAL A 104 2.43 -10.32 6.16
C VAL A 104 2.45 -11.81 5.88
N TYR A 105 3.62 -12.42 6.01
CA TYR A 105 3.82 -13.86 6.02
C TYR A 105 4.15 -14.32 7.45
N ALA A 106 3.34 -15.19 8.01
CA ALA A 106 3.53 -15.68 9.36
C ALA A 106 3.37 -17.20 9.44
N MET A 107 4.28 -17.86 10.15
CA MET A 107 4.14 -19.30 10.51
C MET A 107 3.49 -19.45 11.88
N ASN A 108 3.70 -18.51 12.78
CA ASN A 108 3.23 -18.50 14.16
C ASN A 108 2.58 -17.16 14.50
N ASN A 109 1.96 -17.06 15.66
CA ASN A 109 1.38 -15.81 16.18
C ASN A 109 0.41 -15.13 15.20
N VAL A 110 -0.32 -15.92 14.40
CA VAL A 110 -1.17 -15.43 13.29
C VAL A 110 -2.16 -14.36 13.75
N LYS A 111 -2.80 -14.56 14.92
CA LYS A 111 -3.77 -13.59 15.46
C LYS A 111 -3.12 -12.26 15.82
N ASP A 112 -1.97 -12.30 16.48
CA ASP A 112 -1.27 -11.08 16.91
C ASP A 112 -0.72 -10.33 15.70
N ASN A 113 -0.17 -11.06 14.71
CA ASN A 113 0.29 -10.49 13.45
C ASN A 113 -0.86 -9.87 12.65
N LEU A 114 -2.03 -10.51 12.60
CA LEU A 114 -3.21 -9.93 11.93
C LEU A 114 -3.69 -8.67 12.65
N ASN A 115 -3.80 -8.69 13.98
CA ASN A 115 -4.19 -7.53 14.75
C ASN A 115 -3.23 -6.36 14.54
N HIS A 116 -1.92 -6.64 14.51
CA HIS A 116 -0.93 -5.59 14.28
C HIS A 116 -0.97 -5.06 12.85
N LEU A 117 -1.15 -5.93 11.83
CA LEU A 117 -1.36 -5.51 10.44
C LEU A 117 -2.53 -4.52 10.32
N LEU A 118 -3.66 -4.83 10.93
CA LEU A 118 -4.82 -3.92 10.95
C LEU A 118 -4.48 -2.63 11.69
N SER A 119 -3.92 -2.72 12.89
CA SER A 119 -3.62 -1.58 13.75
C SER A 119 -2.64 -0.60 13.09
N PHE A 120 -1.50 -1.06 12.55
CA PHE A 120 -0.53 -0.13 12.00
C PHE A 120 -1.01 0.55 10.71
N VAL A 121 -1.85 -0.12 9.91
CA VAL A 121 -2.45 0.51 8.73
C VAL A 121 -3.56 1.49 9.11
N GLU A 122 -4.38 1.19 10.13
CA GLU A 122 -5.48 2.06 10.59
C GLU A 122 -5.01 3.24 11.44
N THR A 123 -3.84 3.16 12.10
CA THR A 123 -3.38 4.22 13.00
C THR A 123 -2.37 5.12 12.31
N PRO A 124 -2.70 6.39 12.02
CA PRO A 124 -1.77 7.30 11.35
C PRO A 124 -0.75 7.86 12.36
N TYR A 125 0.53 7.82 12.00
CA TYR A 125 1.58 8.51 12.72
C TYR A 125 2.51 9.24 11.76
N PHE A 126 2.18 10.51 11.45
CA PHE A 126 2.89 11.33 10.48
C PHE A 126 3.33 12.66 11.08
N ASN A 127 4.59 13.03 10.87
CA ASN A 127 5.12 14.34 11.22
C ASN A 127 6.12 14.85 10.17
N ASN A 128 6.46 16.13 10.22
CA ASN A 128 7.36 16.75 9.24
C ASN A 128 8.75 16.10 9.23
N LYS A 129 9.28 15.65 10.36
CA LYS A 129 10.60 15.01 10.43
C LYS A 129 10.61 13.69 9.65
N MET A 130 9.54 12.90 9.79
CA MET A 130 9.36 11.64 9.03
C MET A 130 9.26 11.92 7.52
N ILE A 131 8.46 12.91 7.13
CA ILE A 131 8.34 13.32 5.72
C ILE A 131 9.72 13.65 5.14
N GLN A 132 10.54 14.45 5.82
CA GLN A 132 11.87 14.82 5.31
C GLN A 132 12.83 13.62 5.24
N LYS A 133 12.80 12.73 6.23
CA LYS A 133 13.60 11.50 6.24
C LYS A 133 13.23 10.61 5.04
N GLU A 134 11.92 10.37 4.85
CA GLU A 134 11.43 9.45 3.83
C GLU A 134 11.66 9.99 2.41
N LYS A 135 11.57 11.32 2.21
CA LYS A 135 11.97 11.94 0.94
C LYS A 135 13.39 11.55 0.52
N GLY A 136 14.33 11.53 1.45
CA GLY A 136 15.71 11.12 1.17
C GLY A 136 15.79 9.68 0.68
N ILE A 137 15.09 8.77 1.35
CA ILE A 137 15.07 7.35 1.02
C ILE A 137 14.46 7.13 -0.37
N ILE A 138 13.28 7.67 -0.62
CA ILE A 138 12.56 7.49 -1.89
C ILE A 138 13.29 8.19 -3.06
N LEU A 139 13.99 9.28 -2.81
CA LEU A 139 14.83 9.92 -3.84
C LEU A 139 16.00 9.03 -4.26
N GLU A 140 16.63 8.33 -3.33
CA GLU A 140 17.69 7.36 -3.69
C GLU A 140 17.11 6.14 -4.42
N GLU A 141 15.95 5.64 -4.00
CA GLU A 141 15.23 4.59 -4.72
C GLU A 141 14.87 5.01 -6.16
N ALA A 142 14.35 6.22 -6.33
CA ALA A 142 14.04 6.75 -7.66
C ALA A 142 15.28 6.82 -8.57
N LYS A 143 16.44 7.21 -8.03
CA LYS A 143 17.71 7.20 -8.78
C LYS A 143 18.12 5.78 -9.16
N MET A 144 18.00 4.82 -8.24
CA MET A 144 18.30 3.42 -8.54
C MET A 144 17.41 2.91 -9.69
N GLY A 145 16.13 3.31 -9.71
CA GLY A 145 15.22 2.99 -10.82
C GLY A 145 15.60 3.66 -12.13
N GLU A 146 16.12 4.89 -12.10
CA GLU A 146 16.64 5.59 -13.29
C GLU A 146 17.91 4.92 -13.87
N ASP A 147 18.69 4.24 -13.03
CA ASP A 147 19.91 3.49 -13.42
C ASP A 147 19.61 2.04 -13.83
N ASP A 148 18.42 1.51 -13.56
CA ASP A 148 18.03 0.13 -13.92
C ASP A 148 17.47 0.06 -15.35
N PRO A 149 18.15 -0.63 -16.30
CA PRO A 149 17.69 -0.73 -17.68
C PRO A 149 16.29 -1.35 -17.84
N GLY A 150 15.91 -2.28 -16.95
CA GLY A 150 14.59 -2.91 -16.97
C GLY A 150 13.49 -1.90 -16.65
N THR A 151 13.68 -1.13 -15.59
CA THR A 151 12.78 -0.05 -15.17
C THR A 151 12.67 1.04 -16.24
N VAL A 152 13.80 1.49 -16.77
CA VAL A 152 13.84 2.50 -17.86
C VAL A 152 13.13 2.00 -19.11
N GLY A 153 13.37 0.74 -19.52
CA GLY A 153 12.72 0.13 -20.66
C GLY A 153 11.20 0.01 -20.49
N TYR A 154 10.76 -0.46 -19.30
CA TYR A 154 9.35 -0.62 -18.97
C TYR A 154 8.61 0.73 -19.02
N PHE A 155 9.11 1.74 -18.31
CA PHE A 155 8.45 3.06 -18.29
C PHE A 155 8.61 3.83 -19.60
N GLY A 156 9.70 3.62 -20.36
CA GLY A 156 9.86 4.14 -21.71
C GLY A 156 8.78 3.57 -22.66
N PHE A 157 8.51 2.27 -22.58
CA PHE A 157 7.42 1.62 -23.31
C PHE A 157 6.05 2.19 -22.91
N PHE A 158 5.76 2.29 -21.62
CA PHE A 158 4.49 2.87 -21.13
C PHE A 158 4.35 4.35 -21.52
N GLY A 159 5.43 5.13 -21.44
CA GLY A 159 5.45 6.53 -21.88
C GLY A 159 5.14 6.72 -23.35
N SER A 160 5.56 5.76 -24.19
CA SER A 160 5.28 5.76 -25.62
C SER A 160 3.85 5.32 -25.94
N LEU A 161 3.34 4.29 -25.23
CA LEU A 161 2.02 3.72 -25.44
C LEU A 161 0.89 4.62 -24.89
N PHE A 162 1.09 5.20 -23.72
CA PHE A 162 0.07 5.96 -22.99
C PHE A 162 0.36 7.47 -22.96
N LYS A 163 0.49 8.12 -24.12
CA LYS A 163 0.86 9.54 -24.23
C LYS A 163 0.01 10.50 -23.39
N ASN A 164 -1.29 10.24 -23.28
CA ASN A 164 -2.26 11.09 -22.60
C ASN A 164 -2.84 10.46 -21.31
N SER A 165 -2.23 9.41 -20.77
CA SER A 165 -2.70 8.73 -19.57
C SER A 165 -1.66 8.79 -18.46
N LYS A 166 -2.12 8.81 -17.21
CA LYS A 166 -1.26 8.76 -16.01
C LYS A 166 -0.47 7.44 -15.89
N TYR A 167 -0.83 6.39 -16.64
CA TYR A 167 -0.05 5.14 -16.70
C TYR A 167 1.39 5.33 -17.20
N ARG A 168 1.69 6.44 -17.87
CA ARG A 168 3.05 6.79 -18.26
C ARG A 168 3.97 7.21 -17.11
N ASN A 169 3.39 7.56 -15.97
CA ASN A 169 4.13 8.09 -14.83
C ASN A 169 4.71 6.94 -13.99
N LEU A 170 5.88 7.18 -13.39
CA LEU A 170 6.47 6.28 -12.41
C LEU A 170 5.55 6.15 -11.20
N VAL A 171 5.40 4.93 -10.67
CA VAL A 171 4.65 4.69 -9.43
C VAL A 171 5.27 5.45 -8.25
N THR A 172 6.60 5.51 -8.22
CA THR A 172 7.39 6.26 -7.23
C THR A 172 7.25 7.78 -7.36
N GLY A 173 6.77 8.28 -8.53
CA GLY A 173 6.93 9.65 -8.93
C GLY A 173 8.35 9.98 -9.37
N ASN A 174 8.54 11.13 -10.04
CA ASN A 174 9.87 11.63 -10.36
C ASN A 174 10.46 12.45 -9.20
N GLN A 175 11.76 12.74 -9.25
CA GLN A 175 12.46 13.44 -8.17
C GLN A 175 11.84 14.81 -7.81
N LYS A 176 11.31 15.57 -8.78
CA LYS A 176 10.65 16.87 -8.54
C LYS A 176 9.33 16.68 -7.79
N GLU A 177 8.55 15.68 -8.19
CA GLU A 177 7.28 15.32 -7.55
C GLU A 177 7.50 14.84 -6.13
N ILE A 178 8.44 13.90 -5.89
CA ILE A 178 8.79 13.41 -4.56
C ILE A 178 9.18 14.57 -3.62
N LYS A 179 10.01 15.51 -4.09
CA LYS A 179 10.41 16.71 -3.32
C LYS A 179 9.21 17.59 -2.95
N SER A 180 8.18 17.64 -3.78
CA SER A 180 6.99 18.48 -3.56
C SER A 180 5.97 17.88 -2.60
N ILE A 181 5.97 16.56 -2.34
CA ILE A 181 5.04 15.91 -1.41
C ILE A 181 5.14 16.55 -0.02
N SER A 182 4.02 16.95 0.54
CA SER A 182 3.93 17.60 1.85
C SER A 182 3.25 16.70 2.89
N LEU A 183 3.41 17.03 4.18
CA LEU A 183 2.66 16.39 5.27
C LEU A 183 1.15 16.54 5.08
N LYS A 184 0.71 17.67 4.50
CA LYS A 184 -0.71 17.90 4.18
C LYS A 184 -1.20 16.91 3.15
N ASP A 185 -0.48 16.70 2.06
CA ASP A 185 -0.87 15.74 1.00
C ASP A 185 -1.04 14.34 1.56
N VAL A 186 -0.06 13.89 2.36
CA VAL A 186 -0.10 12.57 3.01
C VAL A 186 -1.30 12.42 3.95
N LYS A 187 -1.60 13.43 4.77
CA LYS A 187 -2.74 13.43 5.69
C LYS A 187 -4.08 13.46 4.95
N ASP A 188 -4.20 14.30 3.94
CA ASP A 188 -5.44 14.44 3.17
C ASP A 188 -5.77 13.12 2.46
N VAL A 189 -4.78 12.50 1.82
CA VAL A 189 -4.93 11.18 1.18
C VAL A 189 -5.29 10.09 2.20
N TYR A 190 -4.55 10.03 3.31
CA TYR A 190 -4.81 9.04 4.35
C TYR A 190 -6.25 9.14 4.87
N ASN A 191 -6.69 10.34 5.24
CA ASN A 191 -8.04 10.58 5.76
C ASN A 191 -9.14 10.30 4.74
N THR A 192 -8.82 10.36 3.43
CA THR A 192 -9.78 10.13 2.35
C THR A 192 -9.92 8.65 2.00
N PHE A 193 -8.81 7.92 1.92
CA PHE A 193 -8.78 6.58 1.31
C PHE A 193 -8.52 5.45 2.30
N TYR A 194 -7.88 5.72 3.45
CA TYR A 194 -7.57 4.72 4.47
C TYR A 194 -8.71 4.60 5.50
N CYS A 195 -9.92 4.60 5.02
CA CYS A 195 -11.13 4.43 5.81
C CYS A 195 -11.91 3.21 5.30
N SER A 196 -12.50 2.47 6.24
CA SER A 196 -13.42 1.38 5.93
C SER A 196 -14.83 1.97 5.72
N ASN A 197 -15.22 2.20 4.47
CA ASN A 197 -16.58 2.64 4.10
C ASN A 197 -17.33 1.53 3.39
#